data_89f7c255e171f40a044353f2c0ad9fb1
#
_entry.id   89f7c255e171f40a044353f2c0ad9fb1
#
_cell.length_a   1.000
_cell.length_b   1.000
_cell.length_c   1.000
_cell.angle_alpha   90.00
_cell.angle_beta   90.00
_cell.angle_gamma   90.00
#
_symmetry.space_group_name_H-M   'P 1'
#
loop_
_entity.id
_entity.type
_entity.pdbx_description
1 polymer ?
#
loop_
_entity_poly.entity_id
_entity_poly.type
_entity_poly.pdbx_seq_one_letter_code
_entity_poly.pdbx_strand_id
1 'polypeptide(L)'
;MLKKTIMALVLMTTTALADYNLIVPQKPSGGTSVWAQIVVAEWEKHLGEKINLIYKPGARDQLGPNEFQNKLRFDDKTILVSHGGNGISYLVEPVEYNYFDWESVGHMNLNIIVGARKHADVLNGPIQFPSGSGMTPEIMAIVMLLTGPNGDPVKTFEEKIVWVKGMKGSERRLAFIRGDLNATRENPAAYKKHVLPVIKKGDAYTWFDHGLLNVKTGNHEADPNFTEPTFEALYEEMW
;
A
#
# COMPACT_ATOMS: atom_id res chain seq x y z
N MET A 1 -32.45 26.48 61.50
CA MET A 1 -32.47 26.71 60.03
C MET A 1 -31.11 26.37 59.47
N LEU A 2 -30.99 25.19 58.90
CA LEU A 2 -29.74 24.64 58.36
C LEU A 2 -29.69 24.89 56.84
N LYS A 3 -28.87 25.84 56.41
CA LYS A 3 -28.65 26.11 54.98
C LYS A 3 -27.83 24.98 54.37
N LYS A 4 -28.45 24.15 53.57
CA LYS A 4 -27.74 23.14 52.73
C LYS A 4 -27.14 23.87 51.54
N THR A 5 -25.82 24.07 51.56
CA THR A 5 -25.06 24.50 50.38
C THR A 5 -24.81 23.28 49.50
N ILE A 6 -25.53 23.17 48.39
CA ILE A 6 -25.25 22.16 47.35
C ILE A 6 -24.09 22.71 46.54
N MET A 7 -22.93 22.11 46.70
CA MET A 7 -21.76 22.36 45.85
C MET A 7 -21.89 21.49 44.60
N ALA A 8 -22.32 22.06 43.50
CA ALA A 8 -22.37 21.39 42.20
C ALA A 8 -20.93 21.21 41.70
N LEU A 9 -20.45 19.98 41.75
CA LEU A 9 -19.20 19.58 41.13
C LEU A 9 -19.43 19.49 39.61
N VAL A 10 -19.08 20.55 38.89
CA VAL A 10 -19.04 20.55 37.44
C VAL A 10 -17.84 19.70 37.01
N LEU A 11 -18.06 18.45 36.64
CA LEU A 11 -17.08 17.63 35.93
C LEU A 11 -16.92 18.25 34.53
N MET A 12 -15.91 19.10 34.38
CA MET A 12 -15.39 19.47 33.07
C MET A 12 -14.71 18.22 32.48
N THR A 13 -15.43 17.48 31.67
CA THR A 13 -14.83 16.51 30.76
C THR A 13 -14.07 17.33 29.71
N THR A 14 -12.78 17.55 29.95
CA THR A 14 -11.88 18.00 28.89
C THR A 14 -11.82 16.88 27.87
N THR A 15 -12.56 17.00 26.76
CA THR A 15 -12.26 16.24 25.57
C THR A 15 -10.83 16.61 25.19
N ALA A 16 -9.89 15.70 25.39
CA ALA A 16 -8.54 15.89 24.91
C ALA A 16 -8.66 16.04 23.38
N LEU A 17 -8.47 17.27 22.90
CA LEU A 17 -8.35 17.51 21.47
C LEU A 17 -7.06 16.81 21.03
N ALA A 18 -7.11 16.12 19.91
CA ALA A 18 -5.92 15.52 19.33
C ALA A 18 -4.92 16.64 19.01
N ASP A 19 -3.67 16.45 19.36
CA ASP A 19 -2.62 17.45 19.15
C ASP A 19 -2.18 17.47 17.68
N TYR A 20 -2.30 16.32 16.99
CA TYR A 20 -2.01 16.17 15.57
C TYR A 20 -3.13 15.47 14.81
N ASN A 21 -3.19 15.73 13.51
CA ASN A 21 -4.04 15.02 12.57
C ASN A 21 -3.19 14.21 11.58
N LEU A 22 -3.58 12.97 11.33
CA LEU A 22 -2.97 12.13 10.30
C LEU A 22 -4.02 11.82 9.23
N ILE A 23 -3.86 12.41 8.04
CA ILE A 23 -4.73 12.17 6.90
C ILE A 23 -4.33 10.85 6.25
N VAL A 24 -5.30 9.95 6.10
CA VAL A 24 -5.12 8.64 5.47
C VAL A 24 -6.03 8.53 4.25
N PRO A 25 -5.48 8.36 3.03
CA PRO A 25 -6.25 8.41 1.78
C PRO A 25 -7.08 7.15 1.50
N GLN A 26 -7.24 6.28 2.48
CA GLN A 26 -7.98 5.01 2.34
C GLN A 26 -9.07 4.87 3.40
N LYS A 27 -10.00 3.92 3.16
CA LYS A 27 -10.98 3.53 4.18
C LYS A 27 -10.28 2.88 5.39
N PRO A 28 -10.88 2.91 6.59
CA PRO A 28 -10.26 2.36 7.82
C PRO A 28 -9.74 0.93 7.71
N SER A 29 -10.34 0.09 6.86
CA SER A 29 -9.92 -1.31 6.61
C SER A 29 -8.88 -1.47 5.50
N GLY A 30 -8.42 -0.39 4.87
CA GLY A 30 -7.38 -0.41 3.84
C GLY A 30 -6.00 -0.74 4.42
N GLY A 31 -5.10 -1.29 3.61
CA GLY A 31 -3.77 -1.66 4.06
C GLY A 31 -2.97 -0.50 4.64
N THR A 32 -2.98 0.65 3.96
CA THR A 32 -2.35 1.89 4.45
C THR A 32 -2.98 2.39 5.75
N SER A 33 -4.31 2.24 5.91
CA SER A 33 -5.01 2.65 7.12
C SER A 33 -4.68 1.77 8.32
N VAL A 34 -4.58 0.46 8.13
CA VAL A 34 -4.17 -0.47 9.19
C VAL A 34 -2.73 -0.17 9.62
N TRP A 35 -1.85 0.08 8.68
CA TRP A 35 -0.49 0.52 8.98
C TRP A 35 -0.48 1.85 9.76
N ALA A 36 -1.22 2.86 9.32
CA ALA A 36 -1.31 4.15 9.99
C ALA A 36 -1.80 4.01 11.44
N GLN A 37 -2.77 3.11 11.70
CA GLN A 37 -3.24 2.81 13.07
C GLN A 37 -2.13 2.27 13.96
N ILE A 38 -1.27 1.39 13.44
CA ILE A 38 -0.13 0.82 14.19
C ILE A 38 0.89 1.93 14.48
N VAL A 39 1.24 2.73 13.48
CA VAL A 39 2.23 3.81 13.62
C VAL A 39 1.75 4.86 14.61
N VAL A 40 0.49 5.28 14.53
CA VAL A 40 -0.10 6.24 15.46
C VAL A 40 -0.03 5.73 16.89
N ALA A 41 -0.36 4.46 17.13
CA ALA A 41 -0.29 3.88 18.46
C ALA A 41 1.14 3.92 19.06
N GLU A 42 2.17 3.77 18.23
CA GLU A 42 3.56 3.91 18.67
C GLU A 42 3.98 5.38 18.81
N TRP A 43 3.61 6.24 17.88
CA TRP A 43 3.94 7.67 17.95
C TRP A 43 3.35 8.33 19.19
N GLU A 44 2.07 8.07 19.51
CA GLU A 44 1.43 8.59 20.74
C GLU A 44 2.20 8.22 22.02
N LYS A 45 2.76 7.00 22.08
CA LYS A 45 3.57 6.57 23.22
C LYS A 45 4.87 7.37 23.38
N HIS A 46 5.51 7.70 22.25
CA HIS A 46 6.79 8.40 22.25
C HIS A 46 6.65 9.92 22.35
N LEU A 47 5.61 10.47 21.74
CA LEU A 47 5.38 11.92 21.74
C LEU A 47 4.63 12.39 22.99
N GLY A 48 3.83 11.53 23.61
CA GLY A 48 2.95 11.91 24.71
C GLY A 48 1.74 12.73 24.25
N GLU A 49 1.50 12.85 22.95
CA GLU A 49 0.45 13.63 22.32
C GLU A 49 -0.54 12.73 21.58
N LYS A 50 -1.76 13.22 21.35
CA LYS A 50 -2.80 12.47 20.65
C LYS A 50 -2.80 12.75 19.14
N ILE A 51 -2.98 11.70 18.36
CA ILE A 51 -3.03 11.78 16.89
C ILE A 51 -4.39 11.30 16.39
N ASN A 52 -5.12 12.19 15.78
CA ASN A 52 -6.42 11.91 15.19
C ASN A 52 -6.25 11.35 13.77
N LEU A 53 -6.78 10.15 13.50
CA LEU A 53 -6.79 9.54 12.17
C LEU A 53 -7.99 10.05 11.37
N ILE A 54 -7.72 10.79 10.30
CA ILE A 54 -8.72 11.35 9.39
C ILE A 54 -8.69 10.57 8.08
N TYR A 55 -9.70 9.76 7.83
CA TYR A 55 -9.80 8.95 6.62
C TYR A 55 -10.44 9.73 5.49
N LYS A 56 -9.74 9.87 4.37
CA LYS A 56 -10.16 10.59 3.16
C LYS A 56 -10.10 9.67 1.92
N PRO A 57 -10.91 8.60 1.89
CA PRO A 57 -10.95 7.71 0.73
C PRO A 57 -11.69 8.36 -0.43
N GLY A 58 -11.28 8.07 -1.64
CA GLY A 58 -11.98 8.50 -2.86
C GLY A 58 -11.03 8.88 -3.98
N ALA A 59 -11.57 9.06 -5.19
CA ALA A 59 -10.82 9.42 -6.39
C ALA A 59 -9.53 8.56 -6.56
N ARG A 60 -9.62 7.25 -6.38
CA ARG A 60 -8.47 6.33 -6.41
C ARG A 60 -7.37 6.68 -5.42
N ASP A 61 -7.77 7.03 -4.20
CA ASP A 61 -6.93 7.46 -3.08
C ASP A 61 -6.25 8.84 -3.27
N GLN A 62 -6.72 9.64 -4.24
CA GLN A 62 -6.19 11.00 -4.51
C GLN A 62 -6.88 12.09 -3.67
N LEU A 63 -8.08 11.84 -3.13
CA LEU A 63 -8.84 12.87 -2.43
C LEU A 63 -8.09 13.43 -1.22
N GLY A 64 -7.48 12.56 -0.41
CA GLY A 64 -6.68 12.96 0.76
C GLY A 64 -5.47 13.82 0.38
N PRO A 65 -4.60 13.38 -0.54
CA PRO A 65 -3.48 14.17 -1.06
C PRO A 65 -3.87 15.50 -1.68
N ASN A 66 -4.94 15.57 -2.49
CA ASN A 66 -5.43 16.81 -3.07
C ASN A 66 -5.93 17.78 -1.98
N GLU A 67 -6.69 17.28 -1.01
CA GLU A 67 -7.15 18.12 0.10
C GLU A 67 -6.00 18.61 0.97
N PHE A 68 -5.01 17.76 1.25
CA PHE A 68 -3.79 18.15 1.96
C PHE A 68 -3.06 19.27 1.22
N GLN A 69 -2.79 19.09 -0.07
CA GLN A 69 -2.13 20.09 -0.91
C GLN A 69 -2.84 21.45 -0.87
N ASN A 70 -4.15 21.43 -1.06
CA ASN A 70 -4.91 22.64 -1.29
C ASN A 70 -5.28 23.39 -0.01
N LYS A 71 -5.36 22.70 1.15
CA LYS A 71 -5.93 23.28 2.36
C LYS A 71 -5.06 23.14 3.60
N LEU A 72 -4.26 22.09 3.70
CA LEU A 72 -3.69 21.65 4.96
C LEU A 72 -2.16 21.58 4.99
N ARG A 73 -1.48 21.75 3.87
CA ARG A 73 -0.01 21.62 3.78
C ARG A 73 0.77 22.64 4.64
N PHE A 74 0.14 23.72 5.06
CA PHE A 74 0.75 24.73 5.93
C PHE A 74 0.27 24.63 7.38
N ASP A 75 -0.56 23.64 7.69
CA ASP A 75 -0.93 23.34 9.06
C ASP A 75 0.15 22.42 9.67
N ASP A 76 0.93 22.97 10.59
CA ASP A 76 2.04 22.32 11.27
C ASP A 76 1.61 21.14 12.19
N LYS A 77 0.30 20.95 12.37
CA LYS A 77 -0.30 19.85 13.10
C LYS A 77 -0.93 18.77 12.23
N THR A 78 -0.84 18.89 10.91
CA THR A 78 -1.42 17.93 9.98
C THR A 78 -0.35 17.22 9.17
N ILE A 79 -0.37 15.90 9.19
CA ILE A 79 0.51 15.01 8.44
C ILE A 79 -0.33 14.22 7.44
N LEU A 80 0.20 13.95 6.27
CA LEU A 80 -0.40 13.09 5.26
C LEU A 80 0.35 11.76 5.15
N VAL A 81 -0.39 10.66 5.15
CA VAL A 81 0.14 9.37 4.70
C VAL A 81 0.00 9.30 3.19
N SER A 82 1.12 9.20 2.49
CA SER A 82 1.14 8.87 1.07
C SER A 82 1.62 7.44 0.86
N HIS A 83 1.11 6.76 -0.15
CA HIS A 83 1.52 5.41 -0.52
C HIS A 83 1.92 5.34 -2.01
N GLY A 84 2.56 4.24 -2.42
CA GLY A 84 3.09 4.10 -3.77
C GLY A 84 2.06 4.34 -4.90
N GLY A 85 0.77 4.03 -4.65
CA GLY A 85 -0.30 4.33 -5.61
C GLY A 85 -0.49 5.84 -5.85
N ASN A 86 -0.32 6.67 -4.82
CA ASN A 86 -0.36 8.12 -4.99
C ASN A 86 0.84 8.62 -5.82
N GLY A 87 2.03 8.04 -5.61
CA GLY A 87 3.22 8.35 -6.41
C GLY A 87 3.02 8.04 -7.90
N ILE A 88 2.44 6.88 -8.20
CA ILE A 88 2.12 6.52 -9.60
C ILE A 88 1.07 7.46 -10.19
N SER A 89 -0.01 7.76 -9.46
CA SER A 89 -1.02 8.71 -9.93
C SER A 89 -0.42 10.09 -10.23
N TYR A 90 0.52 10.54 -9.41
CA TYR A 90 1.25 11.80 -9.64
C TYR A 90 2.00 11.82 -10.99
N LEU A 91 2.55 10.67 -11.41
CA LEU A 91 3.32 10.57 -12.65
C LEU A 91 2.45 10.44 -13.90
N VAL A 92 1.24 9.86 -13.80
CA VAL A 92 0.46 9.44 -14.98
C VAL A 92 -0.98 9.96 -15.02
N GLU A 93 -1.44 10.67 -14.00
CA GLU A 93 -2.81 11.17 -13.92
C GLU A 93 -2.83 12.68 -13.59
N PRO A 94 -3.88 13.41 -13.97
CA PRO A 94 -4.05 14.77 -13.50
C PRO A 94 -4.41 14.76 -12.01
N VAL A 95 -3.47 15.19 -11.18
CA VAL A 95 -3.64 15.36 -9.73
C VAL A 95 -3.42 16.81 -9.34
N GLU A 96 -3.94 17.21 -8.16
CA GLU A 96 -3.82 18.59 -7.67
C GLU A 96 -2.65 18.75 -6.67
N TYR A 97 -1.99 17.67 -6.31
CA TYR A 97 -0.86 17.70 -5.38
C TYR A 97 0.48 17.61 -6.09
N ASN A 98 1.50 18.17 -5.44
CA ASN A 98 2.89 18.14 -5.90
C ASN A 98 3.80 17.68 -4.76
N TYR A 99 4.47 16.55 -4.91
CA TYR A 99 5.39 16.00 -3.91
C TYR A 99 6.57 16.93 -3.58
N PHE A 100 6.99 17.77 -4.52
CA PHE A 100 8.08 18.73 -4.30
C PHE A 100 7.70 19.90 -3.38
N ASP A 101 6.41 20.07 -3.09
CA ASP A 101 5.91 21.07 -2.16
C ASP A 101 5.84 20.55 -0.71
N TRP A 102 6.15 19.27 -0.48
CA TRP A 102 5.99 18.60 0.80
C TRP A 102 7.33 18.24 1.44
N GLU A 103 7.37 18.29 2.76
CA GLU A 103 8.47 17.75 3.54
C GLU A 103 8.14 16.33 4.02
N SER A 104 9.11 15.42 3.87
CA SER A 104 8.95 14.05 4.36
C SER A 104 9.36 13.97 5.82
N VAL A 105 8.44 13.62 6.70
CA VAL A 105 8.73 13.37 8.12
C VAL A 105 9.18 11.94 8.41
N GLY A 106 9.03 11.05 7.46
CA GLY A 106 9.47 9.65 7.54
C GLY A 106 8.91 8.82 6.40
N HIS A 107 9.52 7.67 6.18
CA HIS A 107 9.01 6.68 5.24
C HIS A 107 9.16 5.28 5.80
N MET A 108 8.36 4.36 5.27
CA MET A 108 8.48 2.95 5.55
C MET A 108 8.44 2.17 4.24
N ASN A 109 9.44 1.32 4.08
CA ASN A 109 9.45 0.34 3.01
C ASN A 109 8.58 -0.85 3.40
N LEU A 110 7.63 -1.18 2.55
CA LEU A 110 6.87 -2.42 2.65
C LEU A 110 7.24 -3.27 1.45
N ASN A 111 7.78 -4.43 1.75
CA ASN A 111 7.92 -5.46 0.74
C ASN A 111 6.54 -5.82 0.17
N ILE A 112 6.46 -6.04 -1.14
CA ILE A 112 5.26 -6.54 -1.81
C ILE A 112 5.63 -7.84 -2.51
N ILE A 113 4.88 -8.88 -2.20
CA ILE A 113 5.11 -10.22 -2.71
C ILE A 113 4.10 -10.51 -3.82
N VAL A 114 4.60 -10.96 -4.96
CA VAL A 114 3.79 -11.38 -6.11
C VAL A 114 3.69 -12.90 -6.10
N GLY A 115 2.46 -13.39 -6.05
CA GLY A 115 2.16 -14.81 -6.12
C GLY A 115 1.50 -15.19 -7.45
N ALA A 116 1.81 -16.37 -7.94
CA ALA A 116 1.20 -16.93 -9.14
C ALA A 116 0.58 -18.32 -8.87
N ARG A 117 -0.50 -18.64 -9.60
CA ARG A 117 -1.13 -19.98 -9.55
C ARG A 117 -0.27 -20.99 -10.29
N LYS A 118 -0.15 -22.19 -9.73
CA LYS A 118 0.74 -23.23 -10.28
C LYS A 118 0.32 -23.73 -11.67
N HIS A 119 -0.97 -23.66 -11.98
CA HIS A 119 -1.49 -24.04 -13.30
C HIS A 119 -1.31 -22.93 -14.37
N ALA A 120 -0.90 -21.73 -13.96
CA ALA A 120 -0.70 -20.62 -14.87
C ALA A 120 0.69 -20.70 -15.50
N ASP A 121 0.75 -20.71 -16.81
CA ASP A 121 2.00 -20.47 -17.54
C ASP A 121 2.23 -18.96 -17.60
N VAL A 122 2.85 -18.43 -16.52
CA VAL A 122 3.07 -16.99 -16.38
C VAL A 122 4.07 -16.42 -17.36
N LEU A 123 4.84 -17.26 -18.04
CA LEU A 123 5.79 -16.81 -19.06
C LEU A 123 5.13 -16.72 -20.46
N ASN A 124 4.25 -17.64 -20.80
CA ASN A 124 3.66 -17.73 -22.13
C ASN A 124 2.17 -17.38 -22.18
N GLY A 125 1.45 -17.62 -21.10
CA GLY A 125 0.01 -17.33 -21.00
C GLY A 125 -0.32 -15.90 -20.61
N PRO A 126 -1.59 -15.49 -20.71
CA PRO A 126 -2.03 -14.22 -20.22
C PRO A 126 -2.03 -14.20 -18.68
N ILE A 127 -1.47 -13.13 -18.09
CA ILE A 127 -1.47 -12.91 -16.66
C ILE A 127 -2.68 -12.05 -16.29
N GLN A 128 -3.61 -12.64 -15.56
CA GLN A 128 -4.77 -11.96 -15.02
C GLN A 128 -4.37 -11.28 -13.71
N PHE A 129 -3.98 -10.00 -13.79
CA PHE A 129 -3.48 -9.25 -12.65
C PHE A 129 -4.50 -8.20 -12.16
N PRO A 130 -4.92 -8.27 -10.90
CA PRO A 130 -5.92 -7.36 -10.35
C PRO A 130 -5.31 -6.06 -9.85
N SER A 131 -5.98 -4.94 -10.11
CA SER A 131 -5.64 -3.64 -9.56
C SER A 131 -6.88 -2.87 -9.14
N GLY A 132 -6.86 -2.29 -7.95
CA GLY A 132 -7.95 -1.46 -7.44
C GLY A 132 -7.92 -0.02 -8.00
N SER A 133 -6.75 0.47 -8.33
CA SER A 133 -6.45 1.79 -8.90
C SER A 133 -5.65 1.60 -10.19
N GLY A 134 -5.10 2.59 -10.78
CA GLY A 134 -4.34 2.55 -12.03
C GLY A 134 -3.22 1.48 -12.14
N MET A 135 -2.29 1.73 -13.01
CA MET A 135 -1.05 0.94 -13.13
C MET A 135 -0.34 0.87 -11.77
N THR A 136 0.21 -0.28 -11.43
CA THR A 136 0.94 -0.47 -10.16
C THR A 136 2.38 -0.90 -10.43
N PRO A 137 3.32 -0.67 -9.50
CA PRO A 137 4.69 -1.11 -9.66
C PRO A 137 4.82 -2.60 -9.98
N GLU A 138 3.95 -3.43 -9.42
CA GLU A 138 3.97 -4.87 -9.64
C GLU A 138 3.56 -5.26 -11.07
N ILE A 139 2.59 -4.55 -11.67
CA ILE A 139 2.26 -4.75 -13.09
C ILE A 139 3.45 -4.33 -13.95
N MET A 140 4.07 -3.20 -13.64
CA MET A 140 5.25 -2.74 -14.36
C MET A 140 6.41 -3.74 -14.24
N ALA A 141 6.68 -4.26 -13.05
CA ALA A 141 7.70 -5.29 -12.81
C ALA A 141 7.42 -6.56 -13.62
N ILE A 142 6.18 -7.06 -13.62
CA ILE A 142 5.80 -8.21 -14.42
C ILE A 142 6.02 -7.95 -15.93
N VAL A 143 5.60 -6.80 -16.41
CA VAL A 143 5.82 -6.42 -17.82
C VAL A 143 7.31 -6.39 -18.14
N MET A 144 8.12 -5.76 -17.31
CA MET A 144 9.58 -5.71 -17.52
C MET A 144 10.21 -7.11 -17.51
N LEU A 145 9.79 -7.96 -16.56
CA LEU A 145 10.26 -9.34 -16.46
C LEU A 145 9.96 -10.16 -17.73
N LEU A 146 8.76 -9.97 -18.30
CA LEU A 146 8.33 -10.68 -19.52
C LEU A 146 8.87 -10.08 -20.80
N THR A 147 9.22 -8.80 -20.78
CA THR A 147 9.76 -8.08 -21.94
C THR A 147 11.24 -8.34 -22.15
N GLY A 148 12.00 -8.39 -21.06
CA GLY A 148 13.45 -8.42 -21.09
C GLY A 148 14.08 -7.11 -21.60
N PRO A 149 15.42 -7.09 -21.75
CA PRO A 149 16.17 -5.85 -22.00
C PRO A 149 15.98 -5.29 -23.44
N ASN A 150 15.54 -6.12 -24.39
CA ASN A 150 15.47 -5.75 -25.81
C ASN A 150 14.05 -5.80 -26.39
N GLY A 151 13.04 -6.05 -25.55
CA GLY A 151 11.67 -6.18 -25.99
C GLY A 151 10.90 -4.84 -25.97
N ASP A 152 9.65 -4.91 -26.41
CA ASP A 152 8.70 -3.78 -26.35
C ASP A 152 7.73 -3.97 -25.17
N PRO A 153 7.83 -3.15 -24.11
CA PRO A 153 6.98 -3.29 -22.95
C PRO A 153 5.51 -2.98 -23.22
N VAL A 154 5.20 -2.11 -24.20
CA VAL A 154 3.81 -1.81 -24.57
C VAL A 154 3.17 -3.03 -25.21
N LYS A 155 3.85 -3.63 -26.18
CA LYS A 155 3.41 -4.87 -26.83
C LYS A 155 3.27 -6.02 -25.83
N THR A 156 4.24 -6.20 -24.94
CA THR A 156 4.17 -7.22 -23.88
C THR A 156 2.98 -6.99 -22.96
N PHE A 157 2.71 -5.75 -22.58
CA PHE A 157 1.53 -5.43 -21.78
C PHE A 157 0.23 -5.79 -22.49
N GLU A 158 0.08 -5.40 -23.75
CA GLU A 158 -1.12 -5.65 -24.53
C GLU A 158 -1.37 -7.14 -24.78
N GLU A 159 -0.33 -7.91 -25.05
CA GLU A 159 -0.43 -9.34 -25.39
C GLU A 159 -0.48 -10.26 -24.15
N LYS A 160 0.20 -9.89 -23.06
CA LYS A 160 0.42 -10.76 -21.89
C LYS A 160 -0.37 -10.39 -20.65
N ILE A 161 -0.84 -9.17 -20.51
CA ILE A 161 -1.49 -8.72 -19.28
C ILE A 161 -3.00 -8.54 -19.49
N VAL A 162 -3.77 -9.35 -18.80
CA VAL A 162 -5.21 -9.11 -18.60
C VAL A 162 -5.39 -8.30 -17.33
N TRP A 163 -5.49 -7.00 -17.48
CA TRP A 163 -5.62 -6.11 -16.35
C TRP A 163 -7.06 -6.05 -15.82
N VAL A 164 -7.30 -6.68 -14.66
CA VAL A 164 -8.60 -6.70 -13.99
C VAL A 164 -8.73 -5.49 -13.07
N LYS A 165 -9.42 -4.45 -13.57
CA LYS A 165 -9.57 -3.17 -12.86
C LYS A 165 -10.66 -3.21 -11.78
N GLY A 166 -10.52 -2.35 -10.75
CA GLY A 166 -11.55 -2.08 -9.74
C GLY A 166 -11.62 -3.09 -8.60
N MET A 167 -10.83 -4.15 -8.62
CA MET A 167 -10.82 -5.17 -7.59
C MET A 167 -10.03 -4.74 -6.35
N LYS A 168 -10.69 -4.66 -5.20
CA LYS A 168 -10.06 -4.28 -3.92
C LYS A 168 -9.34 -5.46 -3.28
N GLY A 169 -8.49 -5.19 -2.29
CA GLY A 169 -7.61 -6.18 -1.69
C GLY A 169 -8.28 -7.49 -1.25
N SER A 170 -9.44 -7.44 -0.60
CA SER A 170 -10.18 -8.63 -0.17
C SER A 170 -10.78 -9.41 -1.34
N GLU A 171 -11.36 -8.71 -2.31
CA GLU A 171 -11.96 -9.30 -3.52
C GLU A 171 -10.88 -9.99 -4.36
N ARG A 172 -9.77 -9.30 -4.58
CA ARG A 172 -8.58 -9.82 -5.26
C ARG A 172 -8.08 -11.12 -4.63
N ARG A 173 -7.90 -11.14 -3.31
CA ARG A 173 -7.47 -12.33 -2.58
C ARG A 173 -8.41 -13.50 -2.76
N LEU A 174 -9.71 -13.27 -2.60
CA LEU A 174 -10.71 -14.31 -2.80
C LEU A 174 -10.69 -14.86 -4.23
N ALA A 175 -10.61 -13.99 -5.22
CA ALA A 175 -10.51 -14.39 -6.63
C ALA A 175 -9.25 -15.23 -6.90
N PHE A 176 -8.09 -14.82 -6.36
CA PHE A 176 -6.87 -15.61 -6.46
C PHE A 176 -6.99 -16.97 -5.75
N ILE A 177 -7.54 -17.02 -4.54
CA ILE A 177 -7.72 -18.27 -3.78
C ILE A 177 -8.62 -19.25 -4.54
N ARG A 178 -9.70 -18.76 -5.18
CA ARG A 178 -10.59 -19.59 -5.99
C ARG A 178 -10.02 -20.02 -7.34
N GLY A 179 -8.97 -19.34 -7.82
CA GLY A 179 -8.38 -19.56 -9.12
C GLY A 179 -9.03 -18.76 -10.26
N ASP A 180 -9.86 -17.77 -9.93
CA ASP A 180 -10.45 -16.84 -10.91
C ASP A 180 -9.40 -15.87 -11.46
N LEU A 181 -8.32 -15.67 -10.71
CA LEU A 181 -7.12 -14.92 -11.10
C LEU A 181 -5.90 -15.82 -10.98
N ASN A 182 -4.98 -15.71 -11.92
CA ASN A 182 -3.75 -16.50 -11.92
C ASN A 182 -2.54 -15.81 -11.29
N ALA A 183 -2.64 -14.52 -10.98
CA ALA A 183 -1.62 -13.78 -10.23
C ALA A 183 -2.24 -12.85 -9.19
N THR A 184 -1.48 -12.53 -8.15
CA THR A 184 -1.86 -11.60 -7.09
C THR A 184 -0.64 -10.92 -6.49
N ARG A 185 -0.88 -9.83 -5.76
CA ARG A 185 0.13 -9.13 -4.96
C ARG A 185 -0.36 -8.93 -3.54
N GLU A 186 0.52 -9.05 -2.57
CA GLU A 186 0.15 -8.82 -1.18
C GLU A 186 1.33 -8.23 -0.38
N ASN A 187 1.01 -7.47 0.66
CA ASN A 187 2.00 -7.17 1.67
C ASN A 187 2.33 -8.40 2.53
N PRO A 188 3.42 -8.43 3.29
CA PRO A 188 3.87 -9.58 4.05
C PRO A 188 2.80 -10.18 4.97
N ALA A 189 2.05 -9.35 5.68
CA ALA A 189 1.02 -9.83 6.62
C ALA A 189 -0.15 -10.52 5.90
N ALA A 190 -0.65 -9.90 4.84
CA ALA A 190 -1.73 -10.48 4.04
C ALA A 190 -1.26 -11.71 3.24
N TYR A 191 -0.02 -11.71 2.76
CA TYR A 191 0.59 -12.86 2.11
C TYR A 191 0.65 -14.06 3.06
N LYS A 192 1.26 -13.91 4.24
CA LYS A 192 1.36 -14.99 5.24
C LYS A 192 -0.01 -15.55 5.63
N LYS A 193 -1.00 -14.68 5.77
CA LYS A 193 -2.34 -15.08 6.19
C LYS A 193 -3.16 -15.75 5.10
N HIS A 194 -3.04 -15.33 3.84
CA HIS A 194 -4.00 -15.68 2.80
C HIS A 194 -3.39 -16.41 1.60
N VAL A 195 -2.17 -16.07 1.19
CA VAL A 195 -1.51 -16.66 0.01
C VAL A 195 -0.68 -17.87 0.39
N LEU A 196 0.09 -17.77 1.46
CA LEU A 196 0.93 -18.88 1.93
C LEU A 196 0.16 -20.20 2.18
N PRO A 197 -1.09 -20.21 2.69
CA PRO A 197 -1.88 -21.43 2.77
C PRO A 197 -2.19 -22.09 1.41
N VAL A 198 -2.36 -21.27 0.35
CA VAL A 198 -2.58 -21.78 -1.02
C VAL A 198 -1.31 -22.39 -1.57
N ILE A 199 -0.16 -21.78 -1.29
CA ILE A 199 1.17 -22.30 -1.65
C ILE A 199 1.45 -23.61 -0.93
N LYS A 200 1.17 -23.70 0.36
CA LYS A 200 1.35 -24.93 1.16
C LYS A 200 0.49 -26.09 0.66
N LYS A 201 -0.64 -25.82 0.02
CA LYS A 201 -1.47 -26.84 -0.66
C LYS A 201 -0.90 -27.25 -2.02
N GLY A 202 0.11 -26.57 -2.52
CA GLY A 202 0.70 -26.84 -3.82
C GLY A 202 -0.06 -26.23 -5.00
N ASP A 203 -1.03 -25.31 -4.75
CA ASP A 203 -1.87 -24.71 -5.77
C ASP A 203 -1.31 -23.39 -6.33
N ALA A 204 -0.30 -22.82 -5.67
CA ALA A 204 0.36 -21.56 -6.03
C ALA A 204 1.84 -21.61 -5.66
N TYR A 205 2.57 -20.60 -6.09
CA TYR A 205 3.95 -20.33 -5.67
C TYR A 205 4.16 -18.82 -5.55
N THR A 206 5.20 -18.40 -4.82
CA THR A 206 5.68 -17.04 -4.87
C THR A 206 6.48 -16.88 -6.14
N TRP A 207 6.17 -15.84 -6.90
CA TRP A 207 6.90 -15.57 -8.14
C TRP A 207 8.14 -14.75 -7.86
N PHE A 208 7.96 -13.61 -7.21
CA PHE A 208 9.04 -12.75 -6.71
C PHE A 208 8.52 -11.81 -5.62
N ASP A 209 9.43 -11.15 -4.95
CA ASP A 209 9.12 -10.00 -4.11
C ASP A 209 9.95 -8.77 -4.52
N HIS A 210 9.54 -7.59 -4.04
CA HIS A 210 10.27 -6.35 -4.35
C HIS A 210 11.43 -6.09 -3.41
N GLY A 211 11.66 -6.94 -2.39
CA GLY A 211 12.67 -6.69 -1.38
C GLY A 211 12.40 -5.44 -0.55
N LEU A 212 13.43 -5.00 0.13
CA LEU A 212 13.43 -3.79 0.95
C LEU A 212 14.40 -2.77 0.36
N LEU A 213 13.92 -1.56 0.08
CA LEU A 213 14.78 -0.49 -0.42
C LEU A 213 15.80 -0.08 0.64
N ASN A 214 17.06 -0.25 0.37
CA ASN A 214 18.13 0.36 1.16
C ASN A 214 18.29 1.83 0.73
N VAL A 215 17.79 2.74 1.57
CA VAL A 215 17.79 4.17 1.26
C VAL A 215 19.18 4.80 1.14
N LYS A 216 20.21 4.15 1.66
CA LYS A 216 21.60 4.64 1.56
C LYS A 216 22.22 4.31 0.21
N THR A 217 21.91 3.15 -0.34
CA THR A 217 22.47 2.66 -1.61
C THR A 217 21.54 2.88 -2.79
N GLY A 218 20.24 3.05 -2.53
CA GLY A 218 19.18 3.10 -3.55
C GLY A 218 18.82 1.71 -4.13
N ASN A 219 19.45 0.63 -3.65
CA ASN A 219 19.21 -0.73 -4.14
C ASN A 219 18.14 -1.44 -3.30
N HIS A 220 17.45 -2.37 -3.92
CA HIS A 220 16.61 -3.31 -3.19
C HIS A 220 17.45 -4.49 -2.69
N GLU A 221 17.19 -4.87 -1.46
CA GLU A 221 17.83 -5.99 -0.78
C GLU A 221 16.77 -7.02 -0.42
N ALA A 222 17.16 -8.29 -0.37
CA ALA A 222 16.24 -9.36 0.02
C ALA A 222 15.63 -9.11 1.42
N ASP A 223 14.32 -9.30 1.55
CA ASP A 223 13.67 -9.26 2.84
C ASP A 223 14.03 -10.53 3.62
N PRO A 224 14.68 -10.45 4.80
CA PRO A 224 15.12 -11.62 5.55
C PRO A 224 13.97 -12.54 6.02
N ASN A 225 12.73 -12.09 5.90
CA ASN A 225 11.54 -12.89 6.22
C ASN A 225 11.00 -13.70 5.04
N PHE A 226 11.61 -13.57 3.86
CA PHE A 226 11.23 -14.28 2.64
C PHE A 226 12.45 -14.92 2.00
N THR A 227 12.25 -16.09 1.40
CA THR A 227 13.32 -16.89 0.76
C THR A 227 13.22 -16.87 -0.76
N GLU A 228 12.22 -16.22 -1.27
CA GLU A 228 11.93 -16.09 -2.69
C GLU A 228 12.87 -15.06 -3.34
N PRO A 229 13.11 -15.15 -4.66
CA PRO A 229 13.96 -14.19 -5.33
C PRO A 229 13.31 -12.79 -5.33
N THR A 230 14.14 -11.75 -5.19
CA THR A 230 13.70 -10.40 -5.49
C THR A 230 13.44 -10.25 -6.99
N PHE A 231 12.67 -9.23 -7.36
CA PHE A 231 12.44 -8.92 -8.78
C PHE A 231 13.76 -8.78 -9.55
N GLU A 232 14.72 -8.04 -8.98
CA GLU A 232 16.03 -7.81 -9.59
C GLU A 232 16.80 -9.11 -9.82
N ALA A 233 16.87 -9.95 -8.79
CA ALA A 233 17.56 -11.24 -8.89
C ALA A 233 16.90 -12.15 -9.94
N LEU A 234 15.57 -12.19 -9.96
CA LEU A 234 14.84 -12.98 -10.97
C LEU A 234 15.01 -12.42 -12.38
N TYR A 235 15.06 -11.09 -12.53
CA TYR A 235 15.29 -10.44 -13.84
C TYR A 235 16.67 -10.78 -14.37
N GLU A 236 17.71 -10.71 -13.53
CA GLU A 236 19.10 -11.06 -13.88
C GLU A 236 19.25 -12.57 -14.22
N GLU A 237 18.53 -13.45 -13.52
CA GLU A 237 18.52 -14.88 -13.83
C GLU A 237 17.89 -15.19 -15.19
N MET A 238 16.83 -14.46 -15.56
CA MET A 238 16.08 -14.72 -16.79
C MET A 238 16.75 -14.16 -18.05
N TRP A 239 17.55 -13.11 -17.91
CA TRP A 239 18.08 -12.32 -19.04
C TRP A 239 19.58 -12.07 -18.99
#